data_82c3710f090eef02dc78ff8a05b65ac3
#
_entry.id   82c3710f090eef02dc78ff8a05b65ac3
#
_cell.length_a   1.000
_cell.length_b   1.000
_cell.length_c   1.000
_cell.angle_alpha   90.00
_cell.angle_beta   90.00
_cell.angle_gamma   90.00
#
_symmetry.space_group_name_H-M   'P 1'
#
loop_
_entity.id
_entity.type
_entity.pdbx_description
1 polymer ?
#
loop_
_entity_poly.entity_id
_entity_poly.type
_entity_poly.pdbx_seq_one_letter_code
_entity_poly.pdbx_strand_id
1 'polypeptide(L)'
;MKKVYIITIDEVYDFENFPHEPMVFADEKKAREEMARIIGEAKEEYKDKFNEVEEGETYFEMYAEGYFSEGHYAVHIYEKEVEE
;
A
#
# COMPACT_ATOMS: atom_id res chain seq x y z
N MET A 1 9.78 -22.35 -11.72
CA MET A 1 8.72 -21.32 -11.67
C MET A 1 9.30 -20.00 -11.19
N LYS A 2 8.84 -18.95 -11.79
CA LYS A 2 9.21 -17.60 -11.39
C LYS A 2 8.24 -17.07 -10.36
N LYS A 3 8.74 -16.25 -9.45
CA LYS A 3 7.88 -15.50 -8.54
C LYS A 3 7.90 -14.03 -8.92
N VAL A 4 6.76 -13.40 -8.82
CA VAL A 4 6.66 -11.96 -8.95
C VAL A 4 6.02 -11.38 -7.70
N TYR A 5 6.28 -10.11 -7.44
CA TYR A 5 5.80 -9.40 -6.25
C TYR A 5 4.98 -8.22 -6.72
N ILE A 6 3.75 -8.15 -6.25
CA ILE A 6 2.79 -7.16 -6.72
C ILE A 6 2.43 -6.24 -5.57
N ILE A 7 2.61 -4.95 -5.78
CA ILE A 7 2.23 -3.94 -4.79
C ILE A 7 0.95 -3.27 -5.27
N THR A 8 -0.05 -3.23 -4.40
CA THR A 8 -1.30 -2.52 -4.69
C THR A 8 -1.49 -1.40 -3.69
N ILE A 9 -2.06 -0.29 -4.14
CA ILE A 9 -2.34 0.88 -3.32
C ILE A 9 -3.81 1.21 -3.44
N ASP A 10 -4.48 1.36 -2.30
CA ASP A 10 -5.87 1.79 -2.24
C ASP A 10 -5.90 3.10 -1.47
N GLU A 11 -6.23 4.18 -2.14
CA GLU A 11 -6.22 5.51 -1.57
C GLU A 11 -7.58 6.17 -1.71
N VAL A 12 -8.15 6.58 -0.58
CA VAL A 12 -9.42 7.33 -0.54
C VAL A 12 -9.21 8.52 0.38
N TYR A 13 -9.60 9.70 -0.06
CA TYR A 13 -9.55 10.89 0.77
C TYR A 13 -10.77 11.76 0.48
N ASP A 14 -11.47 12.13 1.54
CA ASP A 14 -12.68 12.98 1.45
C ASP A 14 -13.71 12.35 0.49
N PHE A 15 -13.94 11.03 0.65
CA PHE A 15 -14.85 10.23 -0.17
C PHE A 15 -14.43 10.09 -1.63
N GLU A 16 -13.27 10.62 -2.02
CA GLU A 16 -12.74 10.46 -3.37
C GLU A 16 -11.75 9.31 -3.43
N ASN A 17 -11.92 8.47 -4.45
CA ASN A 17 -11.02 7.36 -4.69
C ASN A 17 -9.94 7.79 -5.68
N PHE A 18 -8.68 7.60 -5.30
CA PHE A 18 -7.52 7.91 -6.15
C PHE A 18 -6.93 6.60 -6.63
N PRO A 19 -7.25 6.17 -7.86
CA PRO A 19 -6.78 4.87 -8.34
C PRO A 19 -5.28 4.84 -8.60
N HIS A 20 -4.68 3.69 -8.28
CA HIS A 20 -3.27 3.42 -8.54
C HIS A 20 -3.16 2.11 -9.30
N GLU A 21 -2.30 2.08 -10.29
CA GLU A 21 -2.03 0.84 -11.00
C GLU A 21 -1.13 -0.06 -10.17
N PRO A 22 -1.38 -1.38 -10.18
CA PRO A 22 -0.49 -2.31 -9.48
C PRO A 22 0.93 -2.24 -10.05
N MET A 23 1.92 -2.37 -9.17
CA MET A 23 3.32 -2.44 -9.57
C MET A 23 3.80 -3.88 -9.46
N VAL A 24 4.53 -4.35 -10.46
CA VAL A 24 5.01 -5.73 -10.51
C VAL A 24 6.53 -5.74 -10.53
N PHE A 25 7.11 -6.55 -9.65
CA PHE A 25 8.56 -6.68 -9.51
C PHE A 25 8.96 -8.16 -9.59
N ALA A 26 10.07 -8.43 -10.25
CA ALA A 26 10.64 -9.77 -10.27
C ALA A 26 11.54 -10.04 -9.05
N ASP A 27 11.98 -8.99 -8.38
CA ASP A 27 12.92 -9.04 -7.26
C ASP A 27 12.23 -8.61 -5.97
N GLU A 28 12.20 -9.49 -4.97
CA GLU A 28 11.55 -9.22 -3.70
C GLU A 28 12.16 -8.02 -2.98
N LYS A 29 13.49 -7.93 -2.99
CA LYS A 29 14.17 -6.83 -2.32
C LYS A 29 13.75 -5.48 -2.89
N LYS A 30 13.68 -5.38 -4.22
CA LYS A 30 13.26 -4.14 -4.88
C LYS A 30 11.80 -3.82 -4.56
N ALA A 31 10.93 -4.84 -4.54
CA ALA A 31 9.52 -4.65 -4.19
C ALA A 31 9.40 -4.13 -2.76
N ARG A 32 10.14 -4.71 -1.82
CA ARG A 32 10.11 -4.29 -0.42
C ARG A 32 10.64 -2.86 -0.25
N GLU A 33 11.69 -2.50 -0.97
CA GLU A 33 12.23 -1.15 -0.94
C GLU A 33 11.22 -0.14 -1.47
N GLU A 34 10.54 -0.48 -2.54
CA GLU A 34 9.51 0.40 -3.10
C GLU A 34 8.32 0.54 -2.16
N MET A 35 7.90 -0.56 -1.55
CA MET A 35 6.83 -0.51 -0.57
C MET A 35 7.19 0.40 0.62
N ALA A 36 8.42 0.28 1.12
CA ALA A 36 8.89 1.13 2.21
C ALA A 36 8.90 2.62 1.81
N ARG A 37 9.29 2.92 0.58
CA ARG A 37 9.27 4.28 0.06
C ARG A 37 7.84 4.83 0.00
N ILE A 38 6.92 4.03 -0.52
CA ILE A 38 5.51 4.40 -0.62
C ILE A 38 4.92 4.68 0.77
N ILE A 39 5.20 3.80 1.72
CA ILE A 39 4.72 3.96 3.10
C ILE A 39 5.26 5.23 3.73
N GLY A 40 6.56 5.52 3.52
CA GLY A 40 7.18 6.73 4.03
C GLY A 40 6.53 8.00 3.47
N GLU A 41 6.25 8.02 2.18
CA GLU A 41 5.57 9.16 1.56
C GLU A 41 4.12 9.30 2.06
N ALA A 42 3.41 8.18 2.23
CA ALA A 42 2.04 8.20 2.73
C ALA A 42 1.98 8.73 4.15
N LYS A 43 2.91 8.30 5.02
CA LYS A 43 2.98 8.78 6.40
C LYS A 43 3.22 10.29 6.46
N GLU A 44 4.05 10.80 5.57
CA GLU A 44 4.33 12.22 5.51
C GLU A 44 3.13 13.02 5.00
N GLU A 45 2.48 12.53 3.95
CA GLU A 45 1.35 13.22 3.35
C GLU A 45 0.12 13.27 4.25
N TYR A 46 -0.16 12.19 4.96
CA TYR A 46 -1.39 12.05 5.74
C TYR A 46 -1.18 12.07 7.25
N LYS A 47 -0.02 12.48 7.74
CA LYS A 47 0.29 12.44 9.18
C LYS A 47 -0.69 13.19 10.06
N ASP A 48 -1.28 14.27 9.55
CA ASP A 48 -2.24 15.08 10.28
C ASP A 48 -3.70 14.77 9.94
N LYS A 49 -3.91 13.82 9.03
CA LYS A 49 -5.24 13.51 8.51
C LYS A 49 -5.74 12.14 8.93
N PHE A 50 -4.85 11.17 8.98
CA PHE A 50 -5.17 9.79 9.37
C PHE A 50 -4.44 9.46 10.66
N ASN A 51 -5.20 9.23 11.72
CA ASN A 51 -4.64 9.01 13.07
C ASN A 51 -4.56 7.55 13.48
N GLU A 52 -5.12 6.64 12.70
CA GLU A 52 -5.03 5.21 12.96
C GLU A 52 -4.08 4.54 11.97
N VAL A 53 -3.19 3.68 12.46
CA VAL A 53 -2.21 2.99 11.62
C VAL A 53 -2.17 1.52 12.01
N GLU A 54 -2.24 0.64 11.01
CA GLU A 54 -2.02 -0.78 11.18
C GLU A 54 -0.95 -1.22 10.19
N GLU A 55 -0.02 -2.04 10.64
CA GLU A 55 1.11 -2.44 9.82
C GLU A 55 1.51 -3.88 10.09
N GLY A 56 1.74 -4.65 9.03
CA GLY A 56 2.22 -6.01 9.09
C GLY A 56 3.30 -6.23 8.04
N GLU A 57 3.73 -7.48 7.87
CA GLU A 57 4.77 -7.82 6.89
C GLU A 57 4.34 -7.58 5.45
N THR A 58 3.05 -7.76 5.16
CA THR A 58 2.54 -7.69 3.80
C THR A 58 1.58 -6.54 3.57
N TYR A 59 1.35 -5.71 4.59
CA TYR A 59 0.40 -4.62 4.44
C TYR A 59 0.75 -3.43 5.33
N PHE A 60 0.24 -2.29 4.94
CA PHE A 60 0.25 -1.06 5.73
C PHE A 60 -1.06 -0.35 5.47
N GLU A 61 -1.75 0.06 6.53
CA GLU A 61 -3.00 0.82 6.40
C GLU A 61 -2.99 1.98 7.37
N MET A 62 -3.44 3.14 6.90
CA MET A 62 -3.69 4.28 7.77
C MET A 62 -5.04 4.88 7.40
N TYR A 63 -5.77 5.35 8.41
CA TYR A 63 -7.12 5.83 8.18
C TYR A 63 -7.56 6.78 9.31
N ALA A 64 -8.64 7.51 9.06
CA ALA A 64 -9.25 8.36 10.07
C ALA A 64 -10.07 7.48 11.02
N GLU A 65 -9.91 7.68 12.31
CA GLU A 65 -10.61 6.89 13.33
C GLU A 65 -12.12 6.91 13.10
N GLY A 66 -12.71 5.73 13.02
CA GLY A 66 -14.16 5.56 12.83
C GLY A 66 -14.65 5.80 11.41
N TYR A 67 -13.78 6.20 10.48
CA TYR A 67 -14.18 6.63 9.15
C TYR A 67 -13.32 6.04 8.06
N PHE A 68 -13.10 4.72 8.11
CA PHE A 68 -12.28 4.07 7.09
C PHE A 68 -12.79 4.32 5.68
N SER A 69 -14.11 4.34 5.48
CA SER A 69 -14.68 4.55 4.17
C SER A 69 -14.58 6.01 3.67
N GLU A 70 -14.36 6.96 4.58
CA GLU A 70 -14.17 8.36 4.22
C GLU A 70 -12.75 8.67 3.77
N GLY A 71 -11.79 7.98 4.35
CA GLY A 71 -10.40 8.20 4.00
C GLY A 71 -9.49 7.11 4.56
N HIS A 72 -8.66 6.57 3.69
CA HIS A 72 -7.64 5.61 4.08
C HIS A 72 -6.56 5.52 3.00
N TYR A 73 -5.41 5.02 3.41
CA TYR A 73 -4.32 4.73 2.50
C TYR A 73 -3.83 3.33 2.85
N ALA A 74 -4.01 2.39 1.93
CA ALA A 74 -3.65 1.00 2.17
C ALA A 74 -2.68 0.52 1.11
N VAL A 75 -1.60 -0.12 1.55
CA VAL A 75 -0.57 -0.68 0.67
C VAL A 75 -0.44 -2.16 0.99
N HIS A 76 -0.51 -3.00 -0.02
CA HIS A 76 -0.34 -4.43 0.13
C HIS A 76 0.71 -4.95 -0.82
N ILE A 77 1.44 -5.99 -0.40
CA ILE A 77 2.36 -6.69 -1.29
C ILE A 77 1.94 -8.16 -1.36
N TYR A 78 1.88 -8.70 -2.57
CA TYR A 78 1.49 -10.08 -2.84
C TYR A 78 2.60 -10.80 -3.58
N GLU A 79 2.84 -12.05 -3.20
CA GLU A 79 3.76 -12.93 -3.91
C GLU A 79 2.92 -13.84 -4.81
N LYS A 80 3.31 -13.95 -6.06
CA LYS A 80 2.61 -14.80 -7.01
C LYS A 80 3.59 -15.62 -7.83
N GLU A 81 3.29 -16.90 -7.99
CA GLU A 81 4.07 -17.77 -8.86
C GLU A 81 3.54 -17.67 -10.29
N VAL A 82 4.46 -17.60 -11.22
CA VAL A 82 4.13 -17.48 -12.64
C VAL A 82 4.74 -18.66 -13.38
N GLU A 83 3.93 -19.37 -14.14
CA GLU A 83 4.41 -20.45 -14.98
C GLU A 83 5.08 -19.88 -16.23
N GLU A 84 6.21 -20.44 -16.58
CA GLU A 84 6.92 -20.05 -17.80
C GLU A 84 6.56 -20.97 -18.96
#